data_5dcd7345566057d7ba59d25ae3b47b6c
#
_entry.id   5dcd7345566057d7ba59d25ae3b47b6c
#
_cell.length_a   1.000
_cell.length_b   1.000
_cell.length_c   1.000
_cell.angle_alpha   90.00
_cell.angle_beta   90.00
_cell.angle_gamma   90.00
#
_symmetry.space_group_name_H-M   'P 1'
#
loop_
_entity.id
_entity.type
_entity.pdbx_description
1 polymer ?
#
loop_
_entity_poly.entity_id
_entity_poly.type
_entity_poly.pdbx_seq_one_letter_code
_entity_poly.pdbx_strand_id
1 'polypeptide(L)'
;MSEVRQNTPEKLPKNTSQIRTVDVVVVGGGIAGKACALGLAQLGLQTIQIAPDLDHAVPAPQGNEWGQRIYAFSPGTQKLLAHLQVWDALDHSRMQTVRDMRIFGDRGQKYDQLHLSAFEAGTPQLAWIGESNVIEHTLDQASRFQNKLERITDAVESMEVIAAGAILHLKNGSALQAQLVIAADGANSPIRTELGISTTEESYSQSAVVANWLCTNAHLETAYQWFLPGGDIVAMLPLPNKQVSMVWSTSPENAAELLKLDQAAWSQQFLSIVNGAIAEQLGVLTLNSTPAAFPLRRIRASRFIGPDDNPKVALIGDAAHVMHPLAGQGLNLGLRDVATLLHILSKRESFRLPNDKILLRRYERQRQGDTSALLWVTDKLKKLFSASSGTEKQLRNWGLGMVNRSHFIKRRLIERALGDLDFE
;
A
#
# COMPACT_ATOMS: atom_id res chain seq x y z
N MET A 1 28.78 46.75 56.61
CA MET A 1 27.55 45.95 56.45
C MET A 1 27.67 45.28 55.10
N SER A 2 28.11 44.04 55.12
CA SER A 2 28.34 43.16 53.90
C SER A 2 27.20 42.18 53.83
N GLU A 3 26.40 42.31 52.76
CA GLU A 3 25.32 41.37 52.43
C GLU A 3 25.90 40.05 51.90
N VAL A 4 25.63 38.99 52.62
CA VAL A 4 25.91 37.61 52.20
C VAL A 4 24.81 37.17 51.27
N ARG A 5 25.13 37.01 49.96
CA ARG A 5 24.24 36.38 48.99
C ARG A 5 24.20 34.86 49.28
N GLN A 6 23.04 34.39 49.68
CA GLN A 6 22.74 32.97 49.75
C GLN A 6 22.60 32.39 48.36
N ASN A 7 23.50 31.50 47.94
CA ASN A 7 23.37 30.66 46.78
C ASN A 7 22.33 29.57 47.05
N THR A 8 21.18 29.68 46.39
CA THR A 8 20.19 28.60 46.32
C THR A 8 20.74 27.53 45.39
N PRO A 9 20.80 26.23 45.78
CA PRO A 9 21.25 25.19 44.88
C PRO A 9 20.20 24.97 43.79
N GLU A 10 20.64 25.11 42.54
CA GLU A 10 19.90 24.74 41.30
C GLU A 10 19.47 23.27 41.41
N LYS A 11 18.16 23.02 41.45
CA LYS A 11 17.60 21.67 41.44
C LYS A 11 17.90 21.06 40.08
N LEU A 12 18.88 20.18 40.00
CA LEU A 12 19.07 19.25 38.91
C LEU A 12 17.75 18.48 38.64
N PRO A 13 17.31 18.34 37.38
CA PRO A 13 16.10 17.59 37.07
C PRO A 13 16.32 16.11 37.46
N LYS A 14 15.59 15.66 38.47
CA LYS A 14 15.47 14.25 38.83
C LYS A 14 14.53 13.62 37.80
N ASN A 15 15.06 12.99 36.77
CA ASN A 15 14.55 11.72 36.23
C ASN A 15 15.46 11.27 35.06
N THR A 16 16.60 10.69 35.34
CA THR A 16 17.23 9.74 34.43
C THR A 16 16.46 8.44 34.57
N SER A 17 15.23 8.37 34.02
CA SER A 17 14.62 7.09 33.66
C SER A 17 15.58 6.42 32.70
N GLN A 18 16.07 5.22 33.03
CA GLN A 18 16.91 4.45 32.12
C GLN A 18 16.18 4.32 30.78
N ILE A 19 16.79 4.85 29.72
CA ILE A 19 16.24 4.74 28.35
C ILE A 19 16.18 3.26 28.06
N ARG A 20 14.97 2.76 27.81
CA ARG A 20 14.73 1.35 27.48
C ARG A 20 15.29 1.05 26.10
N THR A 21 16.12 0.00 25.99
CA THR A 21 16.73 -0.43 24.71
C THR A 21 16.01 -1.66 24.17
N VAL A 22 15.75 -1.65 22.85
CA VAL A 22 15.13 -2.75 22.09
C VAL A 22 15.87 -3.00 20.78
N ASP A 23 15.61 -4.13 20.14
CA ASP A 23 16.25 -4.45 18.85
C ASP A 23 15.68 -3.58 17.74
N VAL A 24 14.33 -3.49 17.64
CA VAL A 24 13.68 -2.76 16.56
C VAL A 24 12.48 -1.95 17.08
N VAL A 25 12.37 -0.72 16.58
CA VAL A 25 11.14 0.09 16.68
C VAL A 25 10.53 0.24 15.30
N VAL A 26 9.24 -0.08 15.15
CA VAL A 26 8.44 0.16 13.94
C VAL A 26 7.50 1.32 14.22
N VAL A 27 7.63 2.40 13.46
CA VAL A 27 6.79 3.59 13.58
C VAL A 27 5.75 3.58 12.48
N GLY A 28 4.49 3.38 12.84
CA GLY A 28 3.34 3.38 11.94
C GLY A 28 2.34 2.26 12.23
N GLY A 29 1.05 2.60 12.14
CA GLY A 29 -0.10 1.74 12.46
C GLY A 29 -0.79 1.10 11.24
N GLY A 30 -0.36 1.41 10.01
CA GLY A 30 -0.94 0.84 8.79
C GLY A 30 -0.53 -0.63 8.56
N ILE A 31 -1.12 -1.26 7.53
CA ILE A 31 -0.92 -2.68 7.20
C ILE A 31 0.58 -3.04 7.08
N ALA A 32 1.38 -2.22 6.38
CA ALA A 32 2.81 -2.48 6.22
C ALA A 32 3.56 -2.43 7.55
N GLY A 33 3.26 -1.44 8.42
CA GLY A 33 3.86 -1.33 9.76
C GLY A 33 3.49 -2.52 10.65
N LYS A 34 2.20 -2.90 10.69
CA LYS A 34 1.69 -4.05 11.46
C LYS A 34 2.32 -5.36 10.99
N ALA A 35 2.35 -5.60 9.68
CA ALA A 35 2.95 -6.80 9.11
C ALA A 35 4.47 -6.87 9.38
N CYS A 36 5.16 -5.73 9.30
CA CYS A 36 6.59 -5.65 9.60
C CYS A 36 6.88 -5.93 11.08
N ALA A 37 6.14 -5.30 11.99
CA ALA A 37 6.31 -5.48 13.44
C ALA A 37 6.05 -6.94 13.85
N LEU A 38 4.98 -7.54 13.33
CA LEU A 38 4.65 -8.95 13.56
C LEU A 38 5.78 -9.87 13.07
N GLY A 39 6.24 -9.68 11.82
CA GLY A 39 7.29 -10.52 11.25
C GLY A 39 8.63 -10.39 11.96
N LEU A 40 9.03 -9.18 12.38
CA LEU A 40 10.25 -8.97 13.16
C LEU A 40 10.20 -9.68 14.52
N ALA A 41 9.05 -9.62 15.20
CA ALA A 41 8.84 -10.33 16.44
C ALA A 41 8.89 -11.86 16.25
N GLN A 42 8.32 -12.38 15.15
CA GLN A 42 8.41 -13.80 14.79
C GLN A 42 9.85 -14.25 14.48
N LEU A 43 10.70 -13.34 13.98
CA LEU A 43 12.15 -13.58 13.84
C LEU A 43 12.90 -13.56 15.19
N GLY A 44 12.22 -13.36 16.31
CA GLY A 44 12.77 -13.36 17.67
C GLY A 44 13.35 -12.02 18.12
N LEU A 45 13.20 -10.94 17.33
CA LEU A 45 13.67 -9.60 17.68
C LEU A 45 12.71 -8.95 18.69
N GLN A 46 13.25 -8.31 19.73
CA GLN A 46 12.47 -7.46 20.63
C GLN A 46 11.98 -6.23 19.87
N THR A 47 10.71 -6.21 19.57
CA THR A 47 10.11 -5.21 18.68
C THR A 47 9.09 -4.37 19.42
N ILE A 48 9.13 -3.05 19.23
CA ILE A 48 8.09 -2.12 19.68
C ILE A 48 7.45 -1.52 18.43
N GLN A 49 6.12 -1.58 18.34
CA GLN A 49 5.35 -0.84 17.35
C GLN A 49 4.75 0.41 17.99
N ILE A 50 4.90 1.57 17.33
CA ILE A 50 4.41 2.87 17.82
C ILE A 50 3.52 3.50 16.74
N ALA A 51 2.30 3.83 17.10
CA ALA A 51 1.43 4.69 16.30
C ALA A 51 0.30 5.27 17.17
N PRO A 52 -0.23 6.45 16.82
CA PRO A 52 -1.25 7.13 17.63
C PRO A 52 -2.62 6.44 17.64
N ASP A 53 -2.87 5.54 16.69
CA ASP A 53 -4.16 4.90 16.43
C ASP A 53 -4.14 3.37 16.54
N LEU A 54 -3.12 2.79 17.19
CA LEU A 54 -2.97 1.32 17.28
C LEU A 54 -4.16 0.62 17.94
N ASP A 55 -4.82 1.27 18.90
CA ASP A 55 -5.95 0.69 19.61
C ASP A 55 -7.32 1.04 18.98
N HIS A 56 -7.31 1.86 17.94
CA HIS A 56 -8.52 2.26 17.21
C HIS A 56 -8.74 1.38 15.99
N ALA A 57 -8.93 0.08 16.22
CA ALA A 57 -9.34 -0.82 15.15
C ALA A 57 -10.71 -0.39 14.61
N VAL A 58 -10.78 0.07 13.36
CA VAL A 58 -12.06 0.29 12.68
C VAL A 58 -12.72 -1.08 12.52
N PRO A 59 -13.90 -1.32 13.12
CA PRO A 59 -14.57 -2.60 12.97
C PRO A 59 -14.79 -2.91 11.49
N ALA A 60 -14.65 -4.17 11.11
CA ALA A 60 -15.05 -4.59 9.77
C ALA A 60 -16.56 -4.30 9.59
N PRO A 61 -16.98 -3.69 8.48
CA PRO A 61 -18.39 -3.52 8.19
C PRO A 61 -19.10 -4.88 8.24
N GLN A 62 -20.33 -4.91 8.76
CA GLN A 62 -21.09 -6.15 8.89
C GLN A 62 -22.07 -6.32 7.73
N GLY A 63 -22.41 -7.55 7.42
CA GLY A 63 -23.39 -7.85 6.38
C GLY A 63 -22.90 -7.51 4.96
N ASN A 64 -23.77 -6.87 4.16
CA ASN A 64 -23.49 -6.53 2.76
C ASN A 64 -22.86 -5.14 2.58
N GLU A 65 -22.55 -4.43 3.66
CA GLU A 65 -21.84 -3.17 3.60
C GLU A 65 -20.32 -3.40 3.44
N TRP A 66 -19.68 -2.59 2.62
CA TRP A 66 -18.26 -2.65 2.34
C TRP A 66 -17.60 -1.32 2.67
N GLY A 67 -16.40 -1.39 3.24
CA GLY A 67 -15.58 -0.22 3.49
C GLY A 67 -15.16 0.47 2.18
N GLN A 68 -14.71 1.70 2.31
CA GLN A 68 -14.24 2.49 1.15
C GLN A 68 -12.83 2.10 0.70
N ARG A 69 -12.03 1.45 1.56
CA ARG A 69 -10.65 1.04 1.26
C ARG A 69 -10.61 -0.43 0.85
N ILE A 70 -10.81 -0.65 -0.43
CA ILE A 70 -10.74 -1.97 -1.06
C ILE A 70 -9.40 -2.08 -1.79
N TYR A 71 -8.70 -3.19 -1.61
CA TYR A 71 -7.40 -3.45 -2.22
C TYR A 71 -7.40 -4.75 -3.02
N ALA A 72 -6.54 -4.78 -4.04
CA ALA A 72 -6.19 -6.02 -4.71
C ALA A 72 -4.91 -6.58 -4.08
N PHE A 73 -4.95 -7.79 -3.56
CA PHE A 73 -3.81 -8.48 -2.95
C PHE A 73 -3.18 -9.42 -3.97
N SER A 74 -1.90 -9.22 -4.26
CA SER A 74 -1.16 -10.07 -5.16
C SER A 74 -0.82 -11.43 -4.50
N PRO A 75 -0.51 -12.48 -5.28
CA PRO A 75 0.01 -13.75 -4.75
C PRO A 75 1.25 -13.57 -3.86
N GLY A 76 2.13 -12.63 -4.17
CA GLY A 76 3.25 -12.31 -3.29
C GLY A 76 2.81 -11.78 -1.93
N THR A 77 1.79 -10.91 -1.88
CA THR A 77 1.18 -10.45 -0.64
C THR A 77 0.54 -11.61 0.14
N GLN A 78 -0.18 -12.50 -0.55
CA GLN A 78 -0.74 -13.70 0.06
C GLN A 78 0.34 -14.58 0.70
N LYS A 79 1.44 -14.85 0.00
CA LYS A 79 2.59 -15.62 0.52
C LYS A 79 3.17 -14.96 1.78
N LEU A 80 3.34 -13.63 1.81
CA LEU A 80 3.79 -12.93 3.01
C LEU A 80 2.82 -13.10 4.18
N LEU A 81 1.53 -12.87 3.96
CA LEU A 81 0.52 -12.98 5.01
C LEU A 81 0.38 -14.43 5.51
N ALA A 82 0.55 -15.43 4.65
CA ALA A 82 0.61 -16.84 5.02
C ALA A 82 1.87 -17.15 5.86
N HIS A 83 3.04 -16.63 5.47
CA HIS A 83 4.27 -16.74 6.24
C HIS A 83 4.12 -16.13 7.65
N LEU A 84 3.41 -15.01 7.77
CA LEU A 84 3.07 -14.37 9.04
C LEU A 84 1.95 -15.10 9.81
N GLN A 85 1.39 -16.19 9.30
CA GLN A 85 0.26 -16.93 9.87
C GLN A 85 -1.02 -16.09 10.02
N VAL A 86 -1.21 -15.13 9.10
CA VAL A 86 -2.36 -14.21 9.08
C VAL A 86 -3.37 -14.60 8.02
N TRP A 87 -2.92 -15.15 6.87
CA TRP A 87 -3.77 -15.40 5.71
C TRP A 87 -4.96 -16.31 6.00
N ASP A 88 -4.72 -17.45 6.67
CA ASP A 88 -5.77 -18.44 6.95
C ASP A 88 -6.74 -17.97 8.06
N ALA A 89 -6.35 -16.96 8.83
CA ALA A 89 -7.18 -16.35 9.86
C ALA A 89 -8.06 -15.21 9.34
N LEU A 90 -7.89 -14.80 8.07
CA LEU A 90 -8.74 -13.79 7.43
C LEU A 90 -10.18 -14.29 7.25
N ASP A 91 -11.13 -13.39 7.33
CA ASP A 91 -12.51 -13.69 6.93
C ASP A 91 -12.60 -13.78 5.39
N HIS A 92 -12.44 -15.00 4.87
CA HIS A 92 -12.49 -15.26 3.44
C HIS A 92 -13.86 -15.01 2.81
N SER A 93 -14.94 -14.89 3.60
CA SER A 93 -16.26 -14.50 3.08
C SER A 93 -16.27 -13.03 2.59
N ARG A 94 -15.30 -12.24 3.04
CA ARG A 94 -15.07 -10.85 2.64
C ARG A 94 -13.92 -10.69 1.64
N MET A 95 -13.53 -11.77 0.99
CA MET A 95 -12.50 -11.76 -0.03
C MET A 95 -13.02 -12.38 -1.33
N GLN A 96 -12.71 -11.78 -2.46
CA GLN A 96 -13.08 -12.27 -3.79
C GLN A 96 -11.84 -12.56 -4.61
N THR A 97 -11.75 -13.77 -5.14
CA THR A 97 -10.70 -14.12 -6.12
C THR A 97 -10.91 -13.38 -7.43
N VAL A 98 -9.80 -13.01 -8.07
CA VAL A 98 -9.75 -12.49 -9.43
C VAL A 98 -9.05 -13.50 -10.32
N ARG A 99 -9.75 -14.09 -11.27
CA ARG A 99 -9.19 -15.02 -12.27
C ARG A 99 -8.95 -14.37 -13.60
N ASP A 100 -9.75 -13.39 -13.93
CA ASP A 100 -9.66 -12.66 -15.18
C ASP A 100 -9.58 -11.16 -14.95
N MET A 101 -8.81 -10.47 -15.79
CA MET A 101 -8.79 -9.02 -15.86
C MET A 101 -8.98 -8.57 -17.30
N ARG A 102 -9.98 -7.72 -17.52
CA ARG A 102 -10.28 -7.14 -18.82
C ARG A 102 -10.01 -5.64 -18.83
N ILE A 103 -9.13 -5.22 -19.71
CA ILE A 103 -8.70 -3.82 -19.84
C ILE A 103 -9.15 -3.32 -21.19
N PHE A 104 -9.94 -2.23 -21.18
CA PHE A 104 -10.53 -1.61 -22.38
C PHE A 104 -9.87 -0.28 -22.66
N GLY A 105 -9.64 -0.01 -23.94
CA GLY A 105 -9.24 1.31 -24.43
C GLY A 105 -10.44 2.26 -24.59
N ASP A 106 -10.18 3.43 -25.18
CA ASP A 106 -11.14 4.53 -25.34
C ASP A 106 -12.36 4.28 -26.25
N ARG A 107 -12.32 3.23 -27.07
CA ARG A 107 -13.40 2.90 -28.00
C ARG A 107 -14.43 1.91 -27.44
N GLY A 108 -14.12 1.27 -26.32
CA GLY A 108 -15.00 0.26 -25.70
C GLY A 108 -15.36 -0.93 -26.57
N GLN A 109 -14.68 -1.09 -27.72
CA GLN A 109 -14.99 -2.15 -28.67
C GLN A 109 -14.35 -3.48 -28.25
N LYS A 110 -15.01 -4.58 -28.56
CA LYS A 110 -14.61 -5.96 -28.23
C LYS A 110 -13.21 -6.35 -28.75
N TYR A 111 -12.68 -5.62 -29.72
CA TYR A 111 -11.36 -5.88 -30.33
C TYR A 111 -10.21 -5.06 -29.71
N ASP A 112 -10.52 -4.03 -28.91
CA ASP A 112 -9.55 -3.13 -28.29
C ASP A 112 -9.37 -3.44 -26.80
N GLN A 113 -9.48 -4.72 -26.41
CA GLN A 113 -9.33 -5.16 -25.04
C GLN A 113 -8.07 -6.01 -24.87
N LEU A 114 -7.41 -5.84 -23.74
CA LEU A 114 -6.41 -6.79 -23.25
C LEU A 114 -7.09 -7.69 -22.20
N HIS A 115 -7.04 -8.99 -22.43
CA HIS A 115 -7.54 -10.00 -21.51
C HIS A 115 -6.34 -10.72 -20.87
N LEU A 116 -6.24 -10.62 -19.55
CA LEU A 116 -5.28 -11.35 -18.73
C LEU A 116 -6.05 -12.42 -17.98
N SER A 117 -5.64 -13.68 -18.11
CA SER A 117 -6.30 -14.83 -17.49
C SER A 117 -5.31 -15.60 -16.61
N ALA A 118 -5.75 -15.98 -15.43
CA ALA A 118 -5.01 -16.86 -14.53
C ALA A 118 -4.71 -18.21 -15.19
N PHE A 119 -5.68 -18.73 -15.96
CA PHE A 119 -5.51 -19.99 -16.71
C PHE A 119 -4.38 -19.89 -17.75
N GLU A 120 -4.35 -18.80 -18.54
CA GLU A 120 -3.29 -18.59 -19.54
C GLU A 120 -1.90 -18.40 -18.87
N ALA A 121 -1.88 -17.87 -17.66
CA ALA A 121 -0.65 -17.67 -16.88
C ALA A 121 -0.18 -18.92 -16.12
N GLY A 122 -1.01 -19.97 -16.05
CA GLY A 122 -0.73 -21.18 -15.27
C GLY A 122 -0.75 -20.96 -13.76
N THR A 123 -1.58 -20.00 -13.30
CA THR A 123 -1.75 -19.69 -11.88
C THR A 123 -3.22 -19.88 -11.46
N PRO A 124 -3.51 -20.23 -10.20
CA PRO A 124 -4.89 -20.39 -9.73
C PRO A 124 -5.72 -19.11 -9.83
N GLN A 125 -5.11 -17.95 -9.56
CA GLN A 125 -5.73 -16.62 -9.59
C GLN A 125 -4.70 -15.52 -9.85
N LEU A 126 -5.19 -14.37 -10.30
CA LEU A 126 -4.36 -13.17 -10.51
C LEU A 126 -4.21 -12.33 -9.24
N ALA A 127 -5.27 -12.28 -8.43
CA ALA A 127 -5.31 -11.47 -7.20
C ALA A 127 -6.51 -11.92 -6.32
N TRP A 128 -6.58 -11.32 -5.13
CA TRP A 128 -7.77 -11.31 -4.29
C TRP A 128 -8.18 -9.86 -4.03
N ILE A 129 -9.47 -9.58 -4.00
CA ILE A 129 -10.01 -8.28 -3.62
C ILE A 129 -10.56 -8.40 -2.20
N GLY A 130 -10.21 -7.46 -1.35
CA GLY A 130 -10.68 -7.44 0.05
C GLY A 130 -10.47 -6.07 0.70
N GLU A 131 -11.01 -5.92 1.90
CA GLU A 131 -10.97 -4.68 2.66
C GLU A 131 -9.71 -4.56 3.51
N SER A 132 -9.19 -3.33 3.63
CA SER A 132 -8.02 -3.06 4.47
C SER A 132 -8.25 -3.39 5.94
N ASN A 133 -9.42 -3.04 6.47
CA ASN A 133 -9.76 -3.22 7.88
C ASN A 133 -9.84 -4.69 8.32
N VAL A 134 -10.23 -5.61 7.43
CA VAL A 134 -10.21 -7.06 7.71
C VAL A 134 -8.76 -7.52 7.95
N ILE A 135 -7.83 -7.09 7.08
CA ILE A 135 -6.42 -7.45 7.23
C ILE A 135 -5.79 -6.77 8.44
N GLU A 136 -6.07 -5.47 8.63
CA GLU A 136 -5.58 -4.73 9.78
C GLU A 136 -6.01 -5.37 11.10
N HIS A 137 -7.29 -5.74 11.21
CA HIS A 137 -7.84 -6.41 12.38
C HIS A 137 -7.16 -7.76 12.65
N THR A 138 -6.98 -8.58 11.60
CA THR A 138 -6.34 -9.89 11.75
C THR A 138 -4.86 -9.76 12.13
N LEU A 139 -4.14 -8.78 11.58
CA LEU A 139 -2.77 -8.46 12.00
C LEU A 139 -2.72 -8.00 13.46
N ASP A 140 -3.68 -7.20 13.91
CA ASP A 140 -3.77 -6.77 15.31
C ASP A 140 -4.03 -7.96 16.25
N GLN A 141 -4.91 -8.87 15.86
CA GLN A 141 -5.16 -10.09 16.62
C GLN A 141 -3.90 -10.96 16.71
N ALA A 142 -3.23 -11.23 15.57
CA ALA A 142 -1.99 -12.02 15.54
C ALA A 142 -0.89 -11.37 16.39
N SER A 143 -0.79 -10.05 16.38
CA SER A 143 0.21 -9.29 17.16
C SER A 143 0.05 -9.47 18.68
N ARG A 144 -1.18 -9.66 19.17
CA ARG A 144 -1.45 -9.85 20.61
C ARG A 144 -0.86 -11.13 21.18
N PHE A 145 -0.61 -12.12 20.34
CA PHE A 145 -0.04 -13.41 20.73
C PHE A 145 1.49 -13.47 20.61
N GLN A 146 2.15 -12.35 20.26
CA GLN A 146 3.61 -12.28 20.09
C GLN A 146 4.30 -11.71 21.31
N ASN A 147 4.97 -12.57 22.09
CA ASN A 147 5.70 -12.16 23.31
C ASN A 147 6.86 -11.18 23.04
N LYS A 148 7.36 -11.12 21.81
CA LYS A 148 8.44 -10.24 21.37
C LYS A 148 7.94 -8.91 20.78
N LEU A 149 6.63 -8.71 20.70
CA LEU A 149 6.01 -7.50 20.17
C LEU A 149 5.28 -6.75 21.27
N GLU A 150 5.70 -5.53 21.52
CA GLU A 150 4.97 -4.57 22.32
C GLU A 150 4.37 -3.50 21.43
N ARG A 151 3.19 -3.00 21.79
CA ARG A 151 2.47 -1.96 21.04
C ARG A 151 2.28 -0.76 21.94
N ILE A 152 2.68 0.42 21.48
CA ILE A 152 2.56 1.68 22.19
C ILE A 152 1.68 2.62 21.38
N THR A 153 0.53 2.98 21.94
CA THR A 153 -0.39 3.96 21.36
C THR A 153 0.10 5.37 21.70
N ASP A 154 1.02 5.89 20.88
CA ASP A 154 1.61 7.22 21.01
C ASP A 154 2.21 7.66 19.66
N ALA A 155 2.73 8.87 19.60
CA ALA A 155 3.43 9.41 18.43
C ALA A 155 4.89 9.72 18.78
N VAL A 156 5.78 9.49 17.80
CA VAL A 156 7.16 9.94 17.85
C VAL A 156 7.17 11.45 17.66
N GLU A 157 7.75 12.18 18.61
CA GLU A 157 7.92 13.63 18.56
C GLU A 157 9.22 14.01 17.86
N SER A 158 10.30 13.28 18.15
CA SER A 158 11.62 13.47 17.52
C SER A 158 12.44 12.21 17.58
N MET A 159 13.49 12.13 16.76
CA MET A 159 14.42 11.01 16.69
C MET A 159 15.85 11.50 16.56
N GLU A 160 16.76 10.98 17.37
CA GLU A 160 18.20 11.20 17.28
C GLU A 160 18.91 9.93 16.85
N VAL A 161 19.69 10.00 15.76
CA VAL A 161 20.51 8.86 15.31
C VAL A 161 21.84 8.86 16.03
N ILE A 162 22.17 7.75 16.69
CA ILE A 162 23.41 7.53 17.43
C ILE A 162 24.23 6.39 16.81
N ALA A 163 25.46 6.23 17.25
CA ALA A 163 26.34 5.18 16.71
C ALA A 163 25.76 3.76 16.85
N ALA A 164 25.07 3.48 17.96
CA ALA A 164 24.49 2.17 18.25
C ALA A 164 23.09 1.96 17.64
N GLY A 165 22.40 3.01 17.18
CA GLY A 165 21.01 2.94 16.71
C GLY A 165 20.35 4.30 16.60
N ALA A 166 19.17 4.45 17.21
CA ALA A 166 18.46 5.72 17.33
C ALA A 166 17.74 5.83 18.67
N ILE A 167 17.59 7.03 19.17
CA ILE A 167 16.75 7.38 20.31
C ILE A 167 15.49 8.06 19.78
N LEU A 168 14.33 7.54 20.17
CA LEU A 168 13.03 8.10 19.82
C LEU A 168 12.41 8.73 21.07
N HIS A 169 12.02 9.98 20.97
CA HIS A 169 11.26 10.67 21.99
C HIS A 169 9.79 10.64 21.64
N LEU A 170 8.94 10.22 22.57
CA LEU A 170 7.51 10.10 22.38
C LEU A 170 6.78 11.32 22.95
N LYS A 171 5.59 11.62 22.43
CA LYS A 171 4.79 12.75 22.90
C LYS A 171 4.41 12.68 24.37
N ASN A 172 4.33 11.49 24.96
CA ASN A 172 4.09 11.31 26.40
C ASN A 172 5.31 11.63 27.29
N GLY A 173 6.43 12.04 26.70
CA GLY A 173 7.68 12.38 27.37
C GLY A 173 8.60 11.18 27.66
N SER A 174 8.25 9.97 27.25
CA SER A 174 9.13 8.80 27.37
C SER A 174 10.13 8.75 26.20
N ALA A 175 11.23 8.00 26.39
CA ALA A 175 12.23 7.79 25.34
C ALA A 175 12.57 6.29 25.22
N LEU A 176 12.83 5.86 23.98
CA LEU A 176 13.21 4.52 23.60
C LEU A 176 14.49 4.55 22.78
N GLN A 177 15.39 3.63 23.01
CA GLN A 177 16.55 3.40 22.16
C GLN A 177 16.34 2.12 21.35
N ALA A 178 16.46 2.20 20.03
CA ALA A 178 16.38 1.05 19.13
C ALA A 178 17.71 0.86 18.38
N GLN A 179 18.10 -0.39 18.15
CA GLN A 179 19.21 -0.66 17.21
C GLN A 179 18.79 -0.27 15.78
N LEU A 180 17.59 -0.67 15.38
CA LEU A 180 17.02 -0.38 14.06
C LEU A 180 15.65 0.30 14.19
N VAL A 181 15.39 1.33 13.40
CA VAL A 181 14.07 1.94 13.27
C VAL A 181 13.51 1.64 11.89
N ILE A 182 12.25 1.22 11.84
CA ILE A 182 11.50 1.05 10.60
C ILE A 182 10.45 2.15 10.52
N ALA A 183 10.61 3.05 9.56
CA ALA A 183 9.64 4.10 9.28
C ALA A 183 8.56 3.57 8.33
N ALA A 184 7.35 3.36 8.87
CA ALA A 184 6.12 2.98 8.19
C ALA A 184 5.01 4.03 8.44
N ASP A 185 5.42 5.27 8.68
CA ASP A 185 4.65 6.42 9.17
C ASP A 185 3.92 7.20 8.04
N GLY A 186 3.81 6.56 6.86
CA GLY A 186 2.97 7.02 5.77
C GLY A 186 3.61 8.04 4.84
N ALA A 187 2.81 8.51 3.89
CA ALA A 187 3.26 9.36 2.78
C ALA A 187 3.93 10.66 3.22
N ASN A 188 3.51 11.23 4.34
CA ASN A 188 4.08 12.45 4.92
C ASN A 188 5.08 12.16 6.06
N SER A 189 5.80 11.06 5.98
CA SER A 189 6.70 10.54 7.01
C SER A 189 7.55 11.62 7.71
N PRO A 190 7.32 11.87 9.03
CA PRO A 190 8.15 12.76 9.82
C PRO A 190 9.57 12.21 9.94
N ILE A 191 9.73 10.90 10.12
CA ILE A 191 11.05 10.26 10.24
C ILE A 191 11.88 10.45 8.98
N ARG A 192 11.27 10.26 7.79
CA ARG A 192 11.94 10.55 6.52
C ARG A 192 12.43 11.99 6.44
N THR A 193 11.59 12.93 6.87
CA THR A 193 11.91 14.37 6.87
C THR A 193 13.04 14.68 7.83
N GLU A 194 13.04 14.13 9.03
CA GLU A 194 14.07 14.35 10.05
C GLU A 194 15.44 13.78 9.61
N LEU A 195 15.45 12.71 8.84
CA LEU A 195 16.67 12.16 8.21
C LEU A 195 17.18 12.99 7.03
N GLY A 196 16.50 14.05 6.63
CA GLY A 196 16.84 14.85 5.46
C GLY A 196 16.75 14.05 4.15
N ILE A 197 15.97 12.96 4.09
CA ILE A 197 15.76 12.20 2.88
C ILE A 197 14.77 12.92 1.98
N SER A 198 15.25 13.46 0.86
CA SER A 198 14.44 14.18 -0.10
C SER A 198 13.46 13.24 -0.82
N THR A 199 12.36 13.80 -1.30
CA THR A 199 11.38 13.10 -2.14
C THR A 199 11.26 13.75 -3.51
N THR A 200 11.03 12.95 -4.53
CA THR A 200 10.45 13.42 -5.78
C THR A 200 8.96 13.25 -5.65
N GLU A 201 8.23 14.37 -5.70
CA GLU A 201 6.78 14.37 -5.61
C GLU A 201 6.19 14.85 -6.93
N GLU A 202 5.21 14.13 -7.45
CA GLU A 202 4.51 14.44 -8.68
C GLU A 202 3.00 14.28 -8.43
N SER A 203 2.26 15.37 -8.59
CA SER A 203 0.80 15.31 -8.58
C SER A 203 0.32 14.72 -9.91
N TYR A 204 -0.56 13.75 -9.84
CA TYR A 204 -1.23 13.29 -11.04
C TYR A 204 -2.33 14.24 -11.53
N SER A 205 -2.63 15.30 -10.78
CA SER A 205 -3.78 16.18 -11.02
C SER A 205 -5.08 15.38 -11.16
N GLN A 206 -5.21 14.34 -10.37
CA GLN A 206 -6.35 13.43 -10.34
C GLN A 206 -6.73 13.09 -8.91
N SER A 207 -8.01 12.76 -8.72
CA SER A 207 -8.57 12.16 -7.50
C SER A 207 -9.21 10.82 -7.84
N ALA A 208 -9.09 9.84 -6.95
CA ALA A 208 -9.81 8.58 -7.04
C ALA A 208 -11.15 8.73 -6.32
N VAL A 209 -12.25 8.65 -7.06
CA VAL A 209 -13.60 8.53 -6.50
C VAL A 209 -13.90 7.04 -6.34
N VAL A 210 -14.24 6.60 -5.13
CA VAL A 210 -14.53 5.21 -4.81
C VAL A 210 -16.00 5.06 -4.41
N ALA A 211 -16.63 3.98 -4.88
CA ALA A 211 -17.99 3.63 -4.53
C ALA A 211 -18.23 2.13 -4.77
N ASN A 212 -19.13 1.51 -3.98
CA ASN A 212 -19.48 0.12 -4.14
C ASN A 212 -20.87 0.00 -4.78
N TRP A 213 -21.05 -1.03 -5.62
CA TRP A 213 -22.25 -1.23 -6.44
C TRP A 213 -22.76 -2.65 -6.32
N LEU A 214 -24.08 -2.82 -6.33
CA LEU A 214 -24.74 -4.10 -6.55
C LEU A 214 -24.90 -4.33 -8.06
N CYS A 215 -24.72 -5.58 -8.50
CA CYS A 215 -24.85 -6.00 -9.89
C CYS A 215 -25.99 -7.01 -10.04
N THR A 216 -26.78 -6.95 -11.10
CA THR A 216 -27.77 -8.01 -11.37
C THR A 216 -27.12 -9.27 -11.89
N ASN A 217 -26.06 -9.15 -12.70
CA ASN A 217 -25.29 -10.28 -13.22
C ASN A 217 -24.09 -10.61 -12.33
N ALA A 218 -23.65 -11.86 -12.35
CA ALA A 218 -22.40 -12.26 -11.69
C ALA A 218 -21.19 -11.72 -12.48
N HIS A 219 -20.21 -11.13 -11.75
CA HIS A 219 -18.95 -10.64 -12.33
C HIS A 219 -17.98 -11.74 -12.78
N LEU A 220 -18.28 -13.02 -12.49
CA LEU A 220 -17.49 -14.21 -12.87
C LEU A 220 -15.99 -14.08 -12.51
N GLU A 221 -15.69 -13.59 -11.31
CA GLU A 221 -14.31 -13.39 -10.80
C GLU A 221 -13.43 -12.50 -11.71
N THR A 222 -14.08 -11.59 -12.47
CA THR A 222 -13.42 -10.71 -13.43
C THR A 222 -13.30 -9.29 -12.89
N ALA A 223 -12.09 -8.75 -12.91
CA ALA A 223 -11.83 -7.33 -12.71
C ALA A 223 -11.88 -6.60 -14.07
N TYR A 224 -12.43 -5.41 -14.09
CA TYR A 224 -12.58 -4.60 -15.31
C TYR A 224 -11.86 -3.27 -15.13
N GLN A 225 -11.24 -2.76 -16.20
CA GLN A 225 -10.64 -1.44 -16.23
C GLN A 225 -10.87 -0.77 -17.59
N TRP A 226 -11.30 0.48 -17.58
CA TRP A 226 -11.51 1.32 -18.76
C TRP A 226 -10.59 2.52 -18.72
N PHE A 227 -9.91 2.78 -19.82
CA PHE A 227 -9.21 4.02 -20.06
C PHE A 227 -10.12 4.90 -20.93
N LEU A 228 -10.64 5.97 -20.35
CA LEU A 228 -11.65 6.83 -20.98
C LEU A 228 -11.00 7.99 -21.75
N PRO A 229 -11.69 8.59 -22.73
CA PRO A 229 -11.27 9.84 -23.34
C PRO A 229 -11.09 10.93 -22.25
N GLY A 230 -10.05 11.76 -22.39
CA GLY A 230 -9.75 12.78 -21.38
C GLY A 230 -8.78 12.34 -20.28
N GLY A 231 -8.43 11.05 -20.23
CA GLY A 231 -7.43 10.53 -19.29
C GLY A 231 -8.02 9.96 -17.99
N ASP A 232 -9.33 9.90 -17.89
CA ASP A 232 -10.02 9.23 -16.78
C ASP A 232 -9.82 7.72 -16.85
N ILE A 233 -9.78 7.09 -15.70
CA ILE A 233 -9.63 5.63 -15.56
C ILE A 233 -10.69 5.12 -14.61
N VAL A 234 -11.48 4.15 -15.05
CA VAL A 234 -12.47 3.47 -14.21
C VAL A 234 -12.04 2.02 -14.03
N ALA A 235 -11.93 1.58 -12.80
CA ALA A 235 -11.74 0.18 -12.45
C ALA A 235 -12.95 -0.35 -11.68
N MET A 236 -13.37 -1.59 -11.96
CA MET A 236 -14.41 -2.31 -11.23
C MET A 236 -13.80 -3.60 -10.70
N LEU A 237 -13.68 -3.68 -9.40
CA LEU A 237 -13.08 -4.80 -8.67
C LEU A 237 -14.19 -5.71 -8.15
N PRO A 238 -14.17 -7.02 -8.45
CA PRO A 238 -15.21 -7.93 -7.99
C PRO A 238 -15.21 -8.05 -6.47
N LEU A 239 -16.39 -8.07 -5.87
CA LEU A 239 -16.64 -8.33 -4.47
C LEU A 239 -17.61 -9.50 -4.32
N PRO A 240 -17.65 -10.23 -3.20
CA PRO A 240 -18.63 -11.25 -2.92
C PRO A 240 -20.09 -10.78 -3.16
N ASN A 241 -21.00 -11.72 -3.36
CA ASN A 241 -22.45 -11.46 -3.44
C ASN A 241 -22.86 -10.53 -4.59
N LYS A 242 -22.28 -10.69 -5.79
CA LYS A 242 -22.57 -9.87 -6.97
C LYS A 242 -22.40 -8.37 -6.72
N GLN A 243 -21.36 -8.02 -6.01
CA GLN A 243 -20.98 -6.62 -5.80
C GLN A 243 -19.68 -6.31 -6.51
N VAL A 244 -19.45 -5.03 -6.78
CA VAL A 244 -18.17 -4.53 -7.29
C VAL A 244 -17.80 -3.25 -6.58
N SER A 245 -16.50 -3.07 -6.34
CA SER A 245 -15.94 -1.80 -5.89
C SER A 245 -15.40 -1.03 -7.08
N MET A 246 -15.88 0.19 -7.25
CA MET A 246 -15.44 1.09 -8.30
C MET A 246 -14.33 2.02 -7.80
N VAL A 247 -13.31 2.21 -8.61
CA VAL A 247 -12.31 3.26 -8.45
C VAL A 247 -12.26 4.08 -9.73
N TRP A 248 -12.71 5.32 -9.66
CA TRP A 248 -12.71 6.25 -10.80
C TRP A 248 -11.67 7.34 -10.58
N SER A 249 -10.56 7.27 -11.31
CA SER A 249 -9.53 8.31 -11.33
C SER A 249 -9.94 9.39 -12.32
N THR A 250 -10.20 10.60 -11.82
CA THR A 250 -10.66 11.74 -12.61
C THR A 250 -10.04 13.04 -12.11
N SER A 251 -10.32 14.18 -12.76
CA SER A 251 -9.81 15.48 -12.29
C SER A 251 -10.37 15.83 -10.89
N PRO A 252 -9.65 16.62 -10.07
CA PRO A 252 -10.13 17.03 -8.74
C PRO A 252 -11.46 17.79 -8.83
N GLU A 253 -11.65 18.59 -9.87
CA GLU A 253 -12.86 19.38 -10.11
C GLU A 253 -14.05 18.46 -10.38
N ASN A 254 -13.88 17.47 -11.29
CA ASN A 254 -14.93 16.49 -11.58
C ASN A 254 -15.22 15.61 -10.35
N ALA A 255 -14.21 15.21 -9.60
CA ALA A 255 -14.40 14.47 -8.35
C ALA A 255 -15.26 15.27 -7.35
N ALA A 256 -14.99 16.57 -7.20
CA ALA A 256 -15.76 17.44 -6.32
C ALA A 256 -17.22 17.62 -6.78
N GLU A 257 -17.48 17.70 -8.08
CA GLU A 257 -18.83 17.75 -8.64
C GLU A 257 -19.58 16.42 -8.44
N LEU A 258 -18.90 15.29 -8.69
CA LEU A 258 -19.47 13.96 -8.47
C LEU A 258 -19.94 13.74 -7.02
N LEU A 259 -19.19 14.24 -6.03
CA LEU A 259 -19.56 14.10 -4.61
C LEU A 259 -20.77 14.95 -4.19
N LYS A 260 -21.18 15.93 -5.00
CA LYS A 260 -22.38 16.75 -4.75
C LYS A 260 -23.68 16.10 -5.28
N LEU A 261 -23.55 15.10 -6.14
CA LEU A 261 -24.70 14.46 -6.78
C LEU A 261 -25.45 13.57 -5.80
N ASP A 262 -26.77 13.54 -5.93
CA ASP A 262 -27.59 12.51 -5.31
C ASP A 262 -27.36 11.13 -5.97
N GLN A 263 -27.85 10.08 -5.35
CA GLN A 263 -27.66 8.70 -5.81
C GLN A 263 -28.15 8.47 -7.25
N ALA A 264 -29.25 9.06 -7.65
CA ALA A 264 -29.83 8.86 -8.97
C ALA A 264 -29.00 9.56 -10.05
N ALA A 265 -28.67 10.85 -9.84
CA ALA A 265 -27.82 11.64 -10.74
C ALA A 265 -26.43 11.03 -10.86
N TRP A 266 -25.84 10.56 -9.74
CA TRP A 266 -24.55 9.90 -9.72
C TRP A 266 -24.55 8.63 -10.57
N SER A 267 -25.57 7.77 -10.37
CA SER A 267 -25.72 6.53 -11.14
C SER A 267 -25.90 6.81 -12.63
N GLN A 268 -26.72 7.81 -12.99
CA GLN A 268 -26.93 8.21 -14.37
C GLN A 268 -25.64 8.72 -15.01
N GLN A 269 -24.89 9.58 -14.33
CA GLN A 269 -23.62 10.11 -14.85
C GLN A 269 -22.59 9.01 -15.04
N PHE A 270 -22.44 8.12 -14.07
CA PHE A 270 -21.54 6.99 -14.18
C PHE A 270 -21.88 6.10 -15.37
N LEU A 271 -23.14 5.67 -15.49
CA LEU A 271 -23.60 4.80 -16.58
C LEU A 271 -23.45 5.45 -17.97
N SER A 272 -23.59 6.79 -18.07
CA SER A 272 -23.40 7.50 -19.34
C SER A 272 -21.93 7.44 -19.82
N ILE A 273 -20.98 7.36 -18.91
CA ILE A 273 -19.53 7.34 -19.22
C ILE A 273 -19.05 5.95 -19.62
N VAL A 274 -19.57 4.90 -19.00
CA VAL A 274 -19.13 3.52 -19.23
C VAL A 274 -19.86 2.80 -20.35
N ASN A 275 -20.75 3.50 -21.08
CA ASN A 275 -21.29 3.18 -22.41
C ASN A 275 -21.66 1.71 -22.65
N GLY A 276 -22.63 1.17 -21.95
CA GLY A 276 -23.18 -0.16 -22.26
C GLY A 276 -22.25 -1.34 -22.03
N ALA A 277 -20.92 -1.18 -22.18
CA ALA A 277 -19.95 -2.25 -22.03
C ALA A 277 -19.98 -2.88 -20.62
N ILE A 278 -20.21 -2.09 -19.58
CA ILE A 278 -20.42 -2.59 -18.22
C ILE A 278 -21.77 -3.29 -18.12
N ALA A 279 -22.83 -2.72 -18.70
CA ALA A 279 -24.17 -3.29 -18.62
C ALA A 279 -24.24 -4.69 -19.28
N GLU A 280 -23.51 -4.93 -20.36
CA GLU A 280 -23.41 -6.25 -20.97
C GLU A 280 -22.79 -7.29 -20.02
N GLN A 281 -21.83 -6.88 -19.18
CA GLN A 281 -21.09 -7.79 -18.30
C GLN A 281 -21.75 -7.93 -16.92
N LEU A 282 -22.10 -6.81 -16.29
CA LEU A 282 -22.55 -6.73 -14.90
C LEU A 282 -24.06 -6.52 -14.76
N GLY A 283 -24.77 -6.25 -15.87
CA GLY A 283 -26.19 -5.94 -15.85
C GLY A 283 -26.49 -4.56 -15.27
N VAL A 284 -27.62 -4.44 -14.58
CA VAL A 284 -28.00 -3.18 -13.91
C VAL A 284 -27.15 -2.98 -12.66
N LEU A 285 -26.60 -1.78 -12.52
CA LEU A 285 -25.80 -1.38 -11.36
C LEU A 285 -26.63 -0.48 -10.45
N THR A 286 -26.60 -0.78 -9.15
CA THR A 286 -27.23 0.04 -8.11
C THR A 286 -26.18 0.46 -7.09
N LEU A 287 -26.05 1.77 -6.84
CA LEU A 287 -25.09 2.30 -5.87
C LEU A 287 -25.40 1.78 -4.46
N ASN A 288 -24.40 1.23 -3.77
CA ASN A 288 -24.54 0.58 -2.46
C ASN A 288 -23.61 1.17 -1.39
N SER A 289 -23.01 2.32 -1.63
CA SER A 289 -22.20 3.03 -0.63
C SER A 289 -22.21 4.53 -0.89
N THR A 290 -21.89 5.31 0.12
CA THR A 290 -21.59 6.74 -0.08
C THR A 290 -20.26 6.89 -0.82
N PRO A 291 -20.21 7.60 -1.96
CA PRO A 291 -18.97 7.88 -2.66
C PRO A 291 -17.99 8.70 -1.81
N ALA A 292 -16.69 8.42 -1.96
CA ALA A 292 -15.62 9.19 -1.34
C ALA A 292 -14.51 9.47 -2.35
N ALA A 293 -13.77 10.57 -2.18
CA ALA A 293 -12.66 10.93 -3.06
C ALA A 293 -11.35 11.05 -2.29
N PHE A 294 -10.27 10.61 -2.92
CA PHE A 294 -8.91 10.64 -2.39
C PHE A 294 -7.96 11.22 -3.43
N PRO A 295 -7.11 12.22 -3.07
CA PRO A 295 -6.15 12.80 -4.01
C PRO A 295 -5.10 11.76 -4.42
N LEU A 296 -4.74 11.76 -5.71
CA LEU A 296 -3.74 10.87 -6.26
C LEU A 296 -2.42 11.61 -6.43
N ARG A 297 -1.37 11.09 -5.80
CA ARG A 297 -0.02 11.62 -5.89
C ARG A 297 0.99 10.49 -6.01
N ARG A 298 2.15 10.81 -6.56
CA ARG A 298 3.34 9.97 -6.59
C ARG A 298 4.37 10.57 -5.67
N ILE A 299 4.92 9.76 -4.79
CA ILE A 299 6.05 10.13 -3.95
C ILE A 299 7.11 9.05 -4.11
N ARG A 300 8.36 9.46 -4.23
CA ARG A 300 9.50 8.57 -4.18
C ARG A 300 10.60 9.18 -3.33
N ALA A 301 10.98 8.51 -2.28
CA ALA A 301 12.15 8.86 -1.49
C ALA A 301 13.43 8.65 -2.30
N SER A 302 14.38 9.56 -2.19
CA SER A 302 15.69 9.47 -2.85
C SER A 302 16.52 8.30 -2.33
N ARG A 303 16.30 7.90 -1.07
CA ARG A 303 16.92 6.75 -0.40
C ARG A 303 15.89 6.03 0.46
N PHE A 304 16.09 4.74 0.68
CA PHE A 304 15.21 3.91 1.51
C PHE A 304 15.81 3.57 2.87
N ILE A 305 17.02 4.05 3.13
CA ILE A 305 17.71 3.92 4.42
C ILE A 305 18.37 5.25 4.80
N GLY A 306 18.60 5.46 6.08
CA GLY A 306 19.29 6.65 6.57
C GLY A 306 19.90 6.48 7.96
N PRO A 307 20.84 7.38 8.33
CA PRO A 307 21.62 8.28 7.47
C PRO A 307 22.59 7.54 6.54
N ASP A 308 23.20 8.26 5.59
CA ASP A 308 23.94 7.62 4.48
C ASP A 308 25.19 6.84 4.90
N ASP A 309 25.99 7.42 5.75
CA ASP A 309 27.26 6.84 6.21
C ASP A 309 27.08 5.69 7.20
N ASN A 310 26.07 5.77 8.05
CA ASN A 310 25.79 4.77 9.07
C ASN A 310 24.29 4.56 9.26
N PRO A 311 23.61 3.88 8.32
CA PRO A 311 22.17 3.75 8.34
C PRO A 311 21.69 2.97 9.57
N LYS A 312 20.68 3.53 10.23
CA LYS A 312 19.98 2.99 11.40
C LYS A 312 18.47 2.94 11.22
N VAL A 313 18.01 3.47 10.08
CA VAL A 313 16.59 3.57 9.75
C VAL A 313 16.36 2.98 8.36
N ALA A 314 15.27 2.23 8.21
CA ALA A 314 14.74 1.79 6.91
C ALA A 314 13.32 2.32 6.72
N LEU A 315 13.03 2.83 5.52
CA LEU A 315 11.69 3.27 5.10
C LEU A 315 10.98 2.12 4.40
N ILE A 316 9.69 1.92 4.70
CA ILE A 316 8.82 0.94 4.05
C ILE A 316 7.48 1.56 3.67
N GLY A 317 6.80 1.00 2.67
CA GLY A 317 5.48 1.42 2.24
C GLY A 317 5.46 2.88 1.80
N ASP A 318 4.39 3.59 2.19
CA ASP A 318 4.18 4.97 1.76
C ASP A 318 5.25 5.95 2.26
N ALA A 319 5.98 5.61 3.33
CA ALA A 319 7.13 6.40 3.78
C ALA A 319 8.28 6.38 2.76
N ALA A 320 8.45 5.29 2.01
CA ALA A 320 9.44 5.15 0.96
C ALA A 320 8.90 5.56 -0.42
N HIS A 321 7.65 5.21 -0.73
CA HIS A 321 7.07 5.43 -2.05
C HIS A 321 5.54 5.39 -2.01
N VAL A 322 4.92 6.31 -2.75
CA VAL A 322 3.49 6.32 -3.07
C VAL A 322 3.33 6.26 -4.58
N MET A 323 2.42 5.46 -5.07
CA MET A 323 2.19 5.30 -6.50
C MET A 323 0.71 5.42 -6.86
N HIS A 324 0.45 5.68 -8.15
CA HIS A 324 -0.91 5.69 -8.67
C HIS A 324 -1.59 4.33 -8.42
N PRO A 325 -2.87 4.30 -8.00
CA PRO A 325 -3.59 3.05 -7.69
C PRO A 325 -3.93 2.21 -8.92
N LEU A 326 -3.21 2.36 -10.04
CA LEU A 326 -3.34 1.48 -11.20
C LEU A 326 -3.21 0.03 -10.76
N ALA A 327 -4.28 -0.74 -10.94
CA ALA A 327 -4.38 -2.14 -10.54
C ALA A 327 -4.15 -2.41 -9.04
N GLY A 328 -4.35 -1.44 -8.13
CA GLY A 328 -4.27 -1.64 -6.68
C GLY A 328 -2.87 -1.99 -6.15
N GLN A 329 -1.79 -1.61 -6.83
CA GLN A 329 -0.43 -2.07 -6.54
C GLN A 329 0.27 -1.36 -5.36
N GLY A 330 -0.23 -0.22 -4.86
CA GLY A 330 0.45 0.56 -3.82
C GLY A 330 0.73 -0.24 -2.54
N LEU A 331 -0.31 -0.87 -1.97
CA LEU A 331 -0.16 -1.72 -0.78
C LEU A 331 0.74 -2.93 -1.03
N ASN A 332 0.60 -3.60 -2.18
CA ASN A 332 1.44 -4.74 -2.54
C ASN A 332 2.92 -4.37 -2.58
N LEU A 333 3.25 -3.17 -3.09
CA LEU A 333 4.64 -2.71 -3.13
C LEU A 333 5.20 -2.47 -1.72
N GLY A 334 4.41 -1.87 -0.81
CA GLY A 334 4.77 -1.70 0.59
C GLY A 334 4.95 -3.05 1.33
N LEU A 335 4.11 -4.03 1.04
CA LEU A 335 4.25 -5.37 1.61
C LEU A 335 5.44 -6.14 1.02
N ARG A 336 5.85 -5.85 -0.23
CA ARG A 336 7.13 -6.34 -0.77
C ARG A 336 8.33 -5.75 -0.04
N ASP A 337 8.26 -4.49 0.43
CA ASP A 337 9.31 -3.92 1.28
C ASP A 337 9.45 -4.73 2.56
N VAL A 338 8.31 -5.03 3.23
CA VAL A 338 8.26 -5.85 4.43
C VAL A 338 8.88 -7.23 4.17
N ALA A 339 8.42 -7.93 3.14
CA ALA A 339 8.91 -9.25 2.78
C ALA A 339 10.43 -9.27 2.53
N THR A 340 10.92 -8.30 1.76
CA THR A 340 12.36 -8.16 1.47
C THR A 340 13.17 -7.91 2.74
N LEU A 341 12.68 -7.02 3.62
CA LEU A 341 13.37 -6.72 4.89
C LEU A 341 13.40 -7.94 5.80
N LEU A 342 12.27 -8.62 5.98
CA LEU A 342 12.18 -9.84 6.80
C LEU A 342 13.09 -10.95 6.26
N HIS A 343 13.11 -11.17 4.94
CA HIS A 343 13.98 -12.16 4.30
C HIS A 343 15.46 -11.85 4.56
N ILE A 344 15.90 -10.59 4.38
CA ILE A 344 17.29 -10.20 4.64
C ILE A 344 17.67 -10.38 6.11
N LEU A 345 16.77 -10.00 7.03
CA LEU A 345 17.02 -10.13 8.47
C LEU A 345 16.95 -11.58 8.96
N SER A 346 16.13 -12.43 8.34
CA SER A 346 16.07 -13.88 8.69
C SER A 346 17.39 -14.61 8.30
N LYS A 347 18.01 -14.20 7.20
CA LYS A 347 19.27 -14.80 6.69
C LYS A 347 20.54 -14.07 7.19
N ARG A 348 20.40 -13.18 8.19
CA ARG A 348 21.57 -12.50 8.76
C ARG A 348 22.48 -13.48 9.50
N GLU A 349 23.75 -13.29 9.36
CA GLU A 349 24.76 -14.00 10.13
C GLU A 349 24.63 -13.64 11.64
N SER A 350 24.82 -14.62 12.53
CA SER A 350 24.56 -14.47 13.99
C SER A 350 25.34 -13.34 14.67
N PHE A 351 26.49 -12.95 14.09
CA PHE A 351 27.31 -11.85 14.60
C PHE A 351 26.85 -10.45 14.11
N ARG A 352 25.88 -10.37 13.18
CA ARG A 352 25.38 -9.10 12.67
C ARG A 352 24.17 -8.62 13.44
N LEU A 353 24.18 -7.36 13.81
CA LEU A 353 23.02 -6.68 14.37
C LEU A 353 21.98 -6.36 13.29
N PRO A 354 20.69 -6.17 13.66
CA PRO A 354 19.65 -5.81 12.70
C PRO A 354 19.94 -4.54 11.89
N ASN A 355 20.70 -3.60 12.46
CA ASN A 355 21.11 -2.34 11.84
C ASN A 355 22.44 -2.41 11.10
N ASP A 356 22.95 -3.61 10.79
CA ASP A 356 24.20 -3.75 10.05
C ASP A 356 24.07 -3.07 8.66
N LYS A 357 25.01 -2.19 8.35
CA LYS A 357 25.04 -1.40 7.11
C LYS A 357 24.95 -2.27 5.86
N ILE A 358 25.55 -3.45 5.85
CA ILE A 358 25.53 -4.36 4.69
C ILE A 358 24.11 -4.88 4.46
N LEU A 359 23.37 -5.25 5.52
CA LEU A 359 22.01 -5.73 5.42
C LEU A 359 21.08 -4.62 4.90
N LEU A 360 21.17 -3.42 5.48
CA LEU A 360 20.36 -2.28 5.07
C LEU A 360 20.64 -1.83 3.65
N ARG A 361 21.90 -1.85 3.19
CA ARG A 361 22.27 -1.58 1.80
C ARG A 361 21.79 -2.66 0.83
N ARG A 362 21.71 -3.94 1.26
CA ARG A 362 21.08 -5.00 0.45
C ARG A 362 19.59 -4.71 0.28
N TYR A 363 18.89 -4.36 1.37
CA TYR A 363 17.49 -3.97 1.34
C TYR A 363 17.24 -2.81 0.36
N GLU A 364 17.94 -1.69 0.55
CA GLU A 364 17.79 -0.51 -0.29
C GLU A 364 17.99 -0.83 -1.78
N ARG A 365 19.07 -1.51 -2.14
CA ARG A 365 19.42 -1.84 -3.53
C ARG A 365 18.34 -2.69 -4.19
N GLN A 366 17.83 -3.70 -3.48
CA GLN A 366 16.79 -4.59 -3.99
C GLN A 366 15.48 -3.82 -4.18
N ARG A 367 15.08 -3.01 -3.20
CA ARG A 367 13.82 -2.26 -3.26
C ARG A 367 13.85 -1.11 -4.25
N GLN A 368 14.96 -0.38 -4.36
CA GLN A 368 15.09 0.68 -5.37
C GLN A 368 14.98 0.14 -6.80
N GLY A 369 15.57 -1.03 -7.07
CA GLY A 369 15.47 -1.69 -8.37
C GLY A 369 14.04 -2.03 -8.74
N ASP A 370 13.34 -2.75 -7.85
CA ASP A 370 11.96 -3.18 -8.06
C ASP A 370 10.99 -2.00 -8.19
N THR A 371 11.11 -1.02 -7.29
CA THR A 371 10.26 0.17 -7.29
C THR A 371 10.45 0.98 -8.57
N SER A 372 11.70 1.17 -9.01
CA SER A 372 12.01 1.89 -10.26
C SER A 372 11.41 1.20 -11.48
N ALA A 373 11.54 -0.12 -11.56
CA ALA A 373 10.99 -0.90 -12.68
C ALA A 373 9.45 -0.80 -12.73
N LEU A 374 8.79 -0.93 -11.58
CA LEU A 374 7.32 -0.87 -11.51
C LEU A 374 6.80 0.54 -11.83
N LEU A 375 7.41 1.59 -11.27
CA LEU A 375 7.06 2.98 -11.56
C LEU A 375 7.25 3.30 -13.05
N TRP A 376 8.35 2.85 -13.66
CA TRP A 376 8.59 3.05 -15.08
C TRP A 376 7.50 2.39 -15.95
N VAL A 377 7.13 1.14 -15.66
CA VAL A 377 6.05 0.43 -16.37
C VAL A 377 4.72 1.16 -16.22
N THR A 378 4.36 1.55 -14.99
CA THR A 378 3.11 2.25 -14.70
C THR A 378 3.02 3.61 -15.41
N ASP A 379 4.11 4.37 -15.40
CA ASP A 379 4.19 5.67 -16.10
C ASP A 379 4.09 5.50 -17.62
N LYS A 380 4.75 4.49 -18.19
CA LYS A 380 4.67 4.20 -19.62
C LYS A 380 3.27 3.77 -20.03
N LEU A 381 2.63 2.92 -19.25
CA LEU A 381 1.24 2.54 -19.48
C LEU A 381 0.32 3.76 -19.41
N LYS A 382 0.44 4.57 -18.34
CA LYS A 382 -0.37 5.79 -18.22
C LYS A 382 -0.18 6.72 -19.42
N LYS A 383 1.06 7.01 -19.82
CA LYS A 383 1.35 7.86 -20.99
C LYS A 383 0.77 7.29 -22.29
N LEU A 384 0.90 5.97 -22.50
CA LEU A 384 0.35 5.29 -23.65
C LEU A 384 -1.18 5.41 -23.71
N PHE A 385 -1.86 5.30 -22.56
CA PHE A 385 -3.32 5.36 -22.48
C PHE A 385 -3.88 6.79 -22.42
N SER A 386 -3.09 7.78 -21.96
CA SER A 386 -3.48 9.21 -21.95
C SER A 386 -3.19 9.92 -23.27
N ALA A 387 -2.58 9.25 -24.23
CA ALA A 387 -2.21 9.84 -25.52
C ALA A 387 -3.45 10.31 -26.29
N SER A 388 -3.47 11.59 -26.69
CA SER A 388 -4.60 12.26 -27.33
C SER A 388 -4.48 12.31 -28.85
N SER A 389 -3.27 12.12 -29.43
CA SER A 389 -3.06 12.18 -30.88
C SER A 389 -3.59 10.94 -31.61
N GLY A 390 -4.07 11.12 -32.85
CA GLY A 390 -4.65 10.03 -33.65
C GLY A 390 -3.67 8.87 -33.91
N THR A 391 -2.41 9.20 -34.16
CA THR A 391 -1.34 8.22 -34.41
C THR A 391 -0.96 7.42 -33.16
N GLU A 392 -0.90 8.08 -31.98
CA GLU A 392 -0.62 7.42 -30.71
C GLU A 392 -1.76 6.49 -30.29
N LYS A 393 -3.02 6.88 -30.56
CA LYS A 393 -4.20 6.03 -30.35
C LYS A 393 -4.16 4.76 -31.20
N GLN A 394 -3.78 4.89 -32.49
CA GLN A 394 -3.63 3.73 -33.37
C GLN A 394 -2.51 2.81 -32.88
N LEU A 395 -1.36 3.38 -32.48
CA LEU A 395 -0.22 2.62 -31.96
C LEU A 395 -0.58 1.89 -30.66
N ARG A 396 -1.35 2.53 -29.78
CA ARG A 396 -1.85 1.93 -28.54
C ARG A 396 -2.75 0.74 -28.83
N ASN A 397 -3.77 0.92 -29.67
CA ASN A 397 -4.74 -0.14 -30.00
C ASN A 397 -4.06 -1.31 -30.71
N TRP A 398 -3.12 -1.02 -31.61
CA TRP A 398 -2.27 -2.03 -32.25
C TRP A 398 -1.38 -2.75 -31.22
N GLY A 399 -0.76 -2.00 -30.30
CA GLY A 399 0.07 -2.55 -29.23
C GLY A 399 -0.72 -3.45 -28.27
N LEU A 400 -1.93 -3.04 -27.85
CA LEU A 400 -2.83 -3.89 -27.04
C LEU A 400 -3.19 -5.19 -27.79
N GLY A 401 -3.54 -5.10 -29.06
CA GLY A 401 -3.83 -6.27 -29.90
C GLY A 401 -2.63 -7.20 -30.05
N MET A 402 -1.41 -6.65 -30.18
CA MET A 402 -0.18 -7.44 -30.25
C MET A 402 0.16 -8.12 -28.94
N VAL A 403 0.05 -7.42 -27.80
CA VAL A 403 0.22 -7.99 -26.45
C VAL A 403 -0.82 -9.08 -26.22
N ASN A 404 -2.09 -8.84 -26.62
CA ASN A 404 -3.16 -9.80 -26.44
C ASN A 404 -2.94 -11.12 -27.22
N ARG A 405 -2.26 -11.04 -28.37
CA ARG A 405 -1.91 -12.23 -29.18
C ARG A 405 -0.65 -12.96 -28.74
N SER A 406 0.19 -12.34 -27.89
CA SER A 406 1.45 -12.90 -27.46
C SER A 406 1.34 -13.51 -26.05
N HIS A 407 1.17 -14.82 -25.95
CA HIS A 407 1.18 -15.52 -24.66
C HIS A 407 2.44 -15.28 -23.82
N PHE A 408 3.61 -15.14 -24.48
CA PHE A 408 4.88 -14.89 -23.80
C PHE A 408 4.90 -13.51 -23.11
N ILE A 409 4.45 -12.46 -23.82
CA ILE A 409 4.41 -11.10 -23.28
C ILE A 409 3.36 -11.01 -22.15
N LYS A 410 2.17 -11.57 -22.34
CA LYS A 410 1.13 -11.66 -21.31
C LYS A 410 1.65 -12.33 -20.04
N ARG A 411 2.25 -13.52 -20.19
CA ARG A 411 2.81 -14.27 -19.07
C ARG A 411 3.84 -13.44 -18.29
N ARG A 412 4.77 -12.77 -18.98
CA ARG A 412 5.76 -11.90 -18.34
C ARG A 412 5.15 -10.69 -17.62
N LEU A 413 4.10 -10.10 -18.18
CA LEU A 413 3.36 -9.01 -17.53
C LEU A 413 2.66 -9.49 -16.27
N ILE A 414 2.00 -10.65 -16.35
CA ILE A 414 1.33 -11.27 -15.21
C ILE A 414 2.35 -11.65 -14.13
N GLU A 415 3.44 -12.35 -14.45
CA GLU A 415 4.51 -12.73 -13.50
C GLU A 415 5.03 -11.52 -12.72
N ARG A 416 5.27 -10.39 -13.40
CA ARG A 416 5.68 -9.15 -12.72
C ARG A 416 4.60 -8.52 -11.85
N ALA A 417 3.33 -8.59 -12.26
CA ALA A 417 2.22 -8.10 -11.48
C ALA A 417 1.94 -8.98 -10.25
N LEU A 418 2.10 -10.29 -10.38
CA LEU A 418 1.92 -11.28 -9.31
C LEU A 418 2.95 -11.10 -8.19
N GLY A 419 4.15 -10.57 -8.49
CA GLY A 419 5.18 -10.28 -7.51
C GLY A 419 5.65 -11.54 -6.81
N ASP A 420 6.39 -12.36 -7.51
CA ASP A 420 7.00 -13.54 -6.90
C ASP A 420 7.93 -13.11 -5.76
N LEU A 421 7.57 -13.52 -4.54
CA LEU A 421 8.38 -13.40 -3.35
C LEU A 421 8.85 -14.80 -3.02
N ASP A 422 10.15 -15.07 -3.24
CA ASP A 422 10.78 -16.28 -2.77
C ASP A 422 11.05 -16.12 -1.27
N PHE A 423 10.27 -16.84 -0.45
CA PHE A 423 10.51 -17.01 0.99
C PHE A 423 11.27 -18.31 1.29
N GLU A 424 11.94 -18.93 0.30
CA GLU A 424 12.76 -20.10 0.51
C GLU A 424 14.13 -19.79 1.14
#